data_e6b8a57285a369900dd82fc27f08bad7
#
_entry.id   e6b8a57285a369900dd82fc27f08bad7
#
_cell.length_a   1.000
_cell.length_b   1.000
_cell.length_c   1.000
_cell.angle_alpha   90.00
_cell.angle_beta   90.00
_cell.angle_gamma   90.00
#
_symmetry.space_group_name_H-M   'P 1'
#
loop_
_entity.id
_entity.type
_entity.pdbx_description
1 polymer ?
#
loop_
_entity_poly.entity_id
_entity_poly.type
_entity_poly.pdbx_seq_one_letter_code
_entity_poly.pdbx_strand_id
1 'polypeptide(L)'
;MEYRVTATAGASPAQVYRLFIDVERWPELTQSMRSVRRLDDGPIRVGSEATVRQPRLPPARWRVTELEPDRRFTWETSGGGVTTVGDHLVEPDGPGSKITLALRMSGPLSGVMGLLMGGIARRYAAMELEGFRSAADAAAPPAPSAPPAG
;
A
#
# COMPACT_ATOMS: atom_id res chain seq x y z
N MET A 1 17.56 -3.42 4.19
CA MET A 1 17.03 -2.13 4.68
C MET A 1 15.51 -2.17 4.65
N GLU A 2 14.87 -1.76 5.71
CA GLU A 2 13.42 -1.79 5.84
C GLU A 2 12.90 -0.48 6.41
N TYR A 3 11.81 0.03 5.84
CA TYR A 3 11.04 1.14 6.36
C TYR A 3 9.64 0.64 6.68
N ARG A 4 9.15 0.94 7.88
CA ARG A 4 7.83 0.50 8.32
C ARG A 4 7.07 1.67 8.91
N VAL A 5 5.82 1.85 8.47
CA VAL A 5 4.93 2.88 8.98
C VAL A 5 3.57 2.26 9.31
N THR A 6 2.94 2.75 10.36
CA THR A 6 1.65 2.22 10.83
C THR A 6 0.66 3.34 11.11
N ALA A 7 -0.62 3.04 10.94
CA ALA A 7 -1.71 3.94 11.31
C ALA A 7 -2.94 3.12 11.69
N THR A 8 -3.86 3.73 12.42
CA THR A 8 -5.16 3.14 12.73
C THR A 8 -6.24 3.78 11.86
N ALA A 9 -7.26 2.99 11.53
CA ALA A 9 -8.41 3.44 10.76
C ALA A 9 -9.69 2.90 11.36
N GLY A 10 -10.80 3.62 11.18
CA GLY A 10 -12.11 3.17 11.65
C GLY A 10 -12.75 2.09 10.80
N ALA A 11 -12.25 1.87 9.59
CA ALA A 11 -12.77 0.86 8.67
C ALA A 11 -12.37 -0.55 9.07
N SER A 12 -13.14 -1.55 8.64
CA SER A 12 -12.83 -2.96 8.86
C SER A 12 -11.63 -3.41 8.02
N PRO A 13 -10.94 -4.50 8.43
CA PRO A 13 -9.88 -5.09 7.60
C PRO A 13 -10.31 -5.40 6.16
N ALA A 14 -11.54 -5.86 5.96
CA ALA A 14 -12.07 -6.13 4.63
C ALA A 14 -12.15 -4.86 3.76
N GLN A 15 -12.59 -3.75 4.34
CA GLN A 15 -12.67 -2.47 3.62
C GLN A 15 -11.28 -1.95 3.25
N VAL A 16 -10.32 -2.05 4.17
CA VAL A 16 -8.92 -1.64 3.90
C VAL A 16 -8.31 -2.53 2.82
N TYR A 17 -8.50 -3.84 2.92
CA TYR A 17 -7.95 -4.78 1.93
C TYR A 17 -8.48 -4.48 0.51
N ARG A 18 -9.74 -4.12 0.36
CA ARG A 18 -10.29 -3.71 -0.94
C ARG A 18 -9.54 -2.54 -1.55
N LEU A 19 -9.10 -1.59 -0.73
CA LEU A 19 -8.27 -0.48 -1.19
C LEU A 19 -6.88 -0.96 -1.63
N PHE A 20 -6.29 -1.90 -0.90
CA PHE A 20 -4.98 -2.47 -1.26
C PHE A 20 -5.00 -3.11 -2.64
N ILE A 21 -6.02 -3.90 -2.94
CA ILE A 21 -6.06 -4.66 -4.20
C ILE A 21 -6.56 -3.82 -5.39
N ASP A 22 -7.15 -2.67 -5.16
CA ASP A 22 -7.62 -1.76 -6.21
C ASP A 22 -6.50 -0.79 -6.60
N VAL A 23 -5.41 -1.35 -7.10
CA VAL A 23 -4.15 -0.62 -7.31
C VAL A 23 -4.27 0.50 -8.33
N GLU A 24 -5.15 0.38 -9.33
CA GLU A 24 -5.33 1.41 -10.34
C GLU A 24 -5.98 2.69 -9.79
N ARG A 25 -6.59 2.62 -8.61
CA ARG A 25 -7.14 3.79 -7.91
C ARG A 25 -6.14 4.48 -6.99
N TRP A 26 -4.98 3.90 -6.75
CA TRP A 26 -4.01 4.49 -5.84
C TRP A 26 -3.60 5.93 -6.18
N PRO A 27 -3.48 6.33 -7.46
CA PRO A 27 -3.21 7.74 -7.76
C PRO A 27 -4.26 8.72 -7.24
N GLU A 28 -5.50 8.27 -7.05
CA GLU A 28 -6.56 9.09 -6.45
C GLU A 28 -6.41 9.21 -4.93
N LEU A 29 -5.72 8.25 -4.30
CA LEU A 29 -5.57 8.17 -2.86
C LEU A 29 -4.31 8.87 -2.36
N THR A 30 -3.25 8.90 -3.16
CA THR A 30 -1.95 9.42 -2.75
C THR A 30 -1.21 10.10 -3.88
N GLN A 31 -0.58 11.24 -3.58
CA GLN A 31 0.23 11.98 -4.55
C GLN A 31 1.58 11.32 -4.81
N SER A 32 1.94 10.30 -4.06
CA SER A 32 3.15 9.51 -4.31
C SER A 32 3.04 8.64 -5.56
N MET A 33 1.85 8.49 -6.12
CA MET A 33 1.57 7.71 -7.33
C MET A 33 1.01 8.62 -8.42
N ARG A 34 1.62 8.63 -9.60
CA ARG A 34 1.10 9.33 -10.77
C ARG A 34 0.15 8.47 -11.57
N SER A 35 0.53 7.21 -11.79
CA SER A 35 -0.31 6.24 -12.48
C SER A 35 0.05 4.83 -12.06
N VAL A 36 -0.95 3.96 -12.05
CA VAL A 36 -0.78 2.53 -11.86
C VAL A 36 -1.61 1.86 -12.95
N ARG A 37 -0.97 1.05 -13.78
CA ARG A 37 -1.62 0.36 -14.89
C ARG A 37 -1.38 -1.13 -14.80
N ARG A 38 -2.45 -1.89 -14.60
CA ARG A 38 -2.37 -3.36 -14.60
C ARG A 38 -2.07 -3.88 -15.99
N LEU A 39 -1.29 -4.93 -16.05
CA LEU A 39 -0.89 -5.60 -17.28
C LEU A 39 -1.72 -6.85 -17.56
N ASP A 40 -2.65 -7.21 -16.66
CA ASP A 40 -3.58 -8.33 -16.82
C ASP A 40 -5.01 -7.88 -16.50
N ASP A 41 -5.97 -8.71 -16.86
CA ASP A 41 -7.39 -8.47 -16.63
C ASP A 41 -7.93 -9.37 -15.51
N GLY A 42 -9.14 -9.05 -15.05
CA GLY A 42 -9.84 -9.82 -14.03
C GLY A 42 -9.35 -9.51 -12.61
N PRO A 43 -9.74 -10.32 -11.61
CA PRO A 43 -9.31 -10.12 -10.24
C PRO A 43 -7.80 -10.17 -10.12
N ILE A 44 -7.25 -9.32 -9.24
CA ILE A 44 -5.82 -9.35 -8.94
C ILE A 44 -5.47 -10.69 -8.29
N ARG A 45 -4.31 -11.24 -8.63
CA ARG A 45 -3.84 -12.54 -8.16
C ARG A 45 -2.33 -12.54 -7.98
N VAL A 46 -1.80 -13.53 -7.30
CA VAL A 46 -0.35 -13.75 -7.26
C VAL A 46 0.15 -13.92 -8.68
N GLY A 47 1.18 -13.17 -9.04
CA GLY A 47 1.71 -13.10 -10.41
C GLY A 47 1.16 -11.96 -11.25
N SER A 48 0.09 -11.28 -10.83
CA SER A 48 -0.40 -10.07 -11.48
C SER A 48 0.68 -9.00 -11.49
N GLU A 49 0.78 -8.26 -12.59
CA GLU A 49 1.78 -7.20 -12.74
C GLU A 49 1.12 -5.87 -13.04
N ALA A 50 1.80 -4.79 -12.65
CA ALA A 50 1.37 -3.43 -12.97
C ALA A 50 2.59 -2.54 -13.19
N THR A 51 2.45 -1.58 -14.10
CA THR A 51 3.44 -0.51 -14.28
C THR A 51 3.05 0.65 -13.36
N VAL A 52 3.98 1.06 -12.52
CA VAL A 52 3.79 2.13 -11.56
C VAL A 52 4.68 3.31 -11.93
N ARG A 53 4.10 4.49 -11.97
CA ARG A 53 4.83 5.75 -12.18
C ARG A 53 4.71 6.60 -10.93
N GLN A 54 5.85 6.97 -10.37
CA GLN A 54 5.94 7.82 -9.18
C GLN A 54 6.77 9.06 -9.49
N PRO A 55 6.47 10.22 -8.87
CA PRO A 55 7.28 11.42 -9.08
C PRO A 55 8.74 11.16 -8.74
N ARG A 56 9.64 11.67 -9.57
CA ARG A 56 11.10 11.58 -9.40
C ARG A 56 11.69 10.18 -9.49
N LEU A 57 10.89 9.20 -9.86
CA LEU A 57 11.38 7.82 -10.03
C LEU A 57 11.07 7.36 -11.45
N PRO A 58 11.91 6.47 -12.02
CA PRO A 58 11.61 5.87 -13.31
C PRO A 58 10.39 4.95 -13.17
N PRO A 59 9.66 4.70 -14.28
CA PRO A 59 8.58 3.71 -14.27
C PRO A 59 9.11 2.36 -13.82
N ALA A 60 8.34 1.65 -13.01
CA ALA A 60 8.71 0.34 -12.50
C ALA A 60 7.58 -0.65 -12.70
N ARG A 61 7.94 -1.90 -13.00
CA ARG A 61 6.99 -3.01 -13.07
C ARG A 61 7.00 -3.74 -11.75
N TRP A 62 5.83 -3.80 -11.12
CA TRP A 62 5.62 -4.47 -9.85
C TRP A 62 4.83 -5.75 -10.07
N ARG A 63 5.18 -6.80 -9.36
CA ARG A 63 4.53 -8.10 -9.44
C ARG A 63 4.01 -8.51 -8.08
N VAL A 64 2.75 -8.93 -8.03
CA VAL A 64 2.12 -9.43 -6.80
C VAL A 64 2.75 -10.78 -6.43
N THR A 65 3.26 -10.87 -5.22
CA THR A 65 3.91 -12.08 -4.69
C THR A 65 3.09 -12.76 -3.60
N GLU A 66 2.22 -12.01 -2.91
CA GLU A 66 1.43 -12.57 -1.82
C GLU A 66 0.10 -11.86 -1.70
N LEU A 67 -0.98 -12.61 -1.55
CA LEU A 67 -2.32 -12.13 -1.26
C LEU A 67 -2.94 -12.98 -0.17
N GLU A 68 -3.35 -12.34 0.93
CA GLU A 68 -4.19 -12.96 1.95
C GLU A 68 -5.43 -12.08 2.10
N PRO A 69 -6.62 -12.57 1.73
CA PRO A 69 -7.85 -11.78 1.82
C PRO A 69 -8.03 -11.16 3.20
N ASP A 70 -8.40 -9.87 3.21
CA ASP A 70 -8.66 -9.08 4.42
C ASP A 70 -7.45 -8.91 5.34
N ARG A 71 -6.24 -9.21 4.85
CA ARG A 71 -5.04 -9.14 5.66
C ARG A 71 -3.82 -8.58 4.95
N ARG A 72 -3.44 -9.09 3.76
CA ARG A 72 -2.14 -8.75 3.17
C ARG A 72 -2.18 -8.66 1.65
N PHE A 73 -1.45 -7.67 1.15
CA PHE A 73 -1.11 -7.52 -0.25
C PHE A 73 0.39 -7.18 -0.33
N THR A 74 1.15 -8.05 -0.98
CA THR A 74 2.59 -7.85 -1.14
C THR A 74 2.95 -7.91 -2.61
N TRP A 75 3.77 -6.98 -3.04
CA TRP A 75 4.34 -7.00 -4.38
C TRP A 75 5.80 -6.57 -4.38
N GLU A 76 6.49 -6.82 -5.49
CA GLU A 76 7.90 -6.51 -5.60
C GLU A 76 8.27 -6.00 -6.98
N THR A 77 9.37 -5.27 -7.04
CA THR A 77 10.02 -4.84 -8.27
C THR A 77 11.52 -5.05 -8.14
N SER A 78 12.17 -5.38 -9.27
CA SER A 78 13.62 -5.57 -9.32
C SER A 78 14.21 -4.81 -10.48
N GLY A 79 15.36 -4.20 -10.27
CA GLY A 79 16.09 -3.48 -11.31
C GLY A 79 17.33 -2.82 -10.73
N GLY A 80 18.38 -2.68 -11.56
CA GLY A 80 19.58 -1.98 -11.16
C GLY A 80 20.31 -2.60 -9.97
N GLY A 81 20.20 -3.91 -9.74
CA GLY A 81 20.85 -4.58 -8.61
C GLY A 81 20.12 -4.43 -7.29
N VAL A 82 18.86 -4.01 -7.32
CA VAL A 82 18.02 -3.83 -6.13
C VAL A 82 16.67 -4.51 -6.34
N THR A 83 16.23 -5.26 -5.34
CA THR A 83 14.86 -5.77 -5.25
C THR A 83 14.15 -5.01 -4.13
N THR A 84 13.00 -4.45 -4.45
CA THR A 84 12.16 -3.71 -3.51
C THR A 84 10.86 -4.46 -3.30
N VAL A 85 10.53 -4.76 -2.05
CA VAL A 85 9.28 -5.42 -1.66
C VAL A 85 8.42 -4.40 -0.94
N GLY A 86 7.19 -4.22 -1.42
CA GLY A 86 6.18 -3.39 -0.76
C GLY A 86 5.14 -4.29 -0.10
N ASP A 87 5.06 -4.25 1.21
CA ASP A 87 4.14 -5.06 2.00
C ASP A 87 3.04 -4.18 2.58
N HIS A 88 1.79 -4.59 2.37
CA HIS A 88 0.60 -3.89 2.85
C HIS A 88 -0.15 -4.86 3.74
N LEU A 89 -0.18 -4.57 5.04
CA LEU A 89 -0.80 -5.42 6.04
C LEU A 89 -1.93 -4.67 6.74
N VAL A 90 -3.04 -5.36 6.96
CA VAL A 90 -4.13 -4.86 7.77
C VAL A 90 -4.52 -5.90 8.81
N GLU A 91 -4.76 -5.44 10.03
CA GLU A 91 -5.13 -6.30 11.14
C GLU A 91 -6.31 -5.68 11.89
N PRO A 92 -7.18 -6.51 12.50
CA PRO A 92 -8.22 -5.97 13.38
C PRO A 92 -7.59 -5.18 14.54
N ASP A 93 -8.21 -4.05 14.87
CA ASP A 93 -7.80 -3.22 16.00
C ASP A 93 -9.06 -2.62 16.61
N GLY A 94 -9.58 -3.25 17.66
CA GLY A 94 -10.86 -2.87 18.24
C GLY A 94 -11.98 -2.90 17.18
N PRO A 95 -12.77 -1.82 17.06
CA PRO A 95 -13.84 -1.75 16.06
C PRO A 95 -13.32 -1.44 14.64
N GLY A 96 -12.06 -1.12 14.51
CA GLY A 96 -11.45 -0.73 13.23
C GLY A 96 -10.26 -1.60 12.86
N SER A 97 -9.23 -0.96 12.29
CA SER A 97 -8.06 -1.65 11.76
C SER A 97 -6.77 -0.93 12.10
N LYS A 98 -5.68 -1.71 12.12
CA LYS A 98 -4.32 -1.21 12.08
C LYS A 98 -3.75 -1.51 10.71
N ILE A 99 -3.24 -0.48 10.05
CA ILE A 99 -2.62 -0.58 8.72
C ILE A 99 -1.11 -0.47 8.90
N THR A 100 -0.38 -1.39 8.31
CA THR A 100 1.09 -1.36 8.29
C THR A 100 1.57 -1.42 6.86
N LEU A 101 2.40 -0.45 6.47
CA LEU A 101 3.12 -0.49 5.21
C LEU A 101 4.60 -0.67 5.49
N ALA A 102 5.23 -1.61 4.80
CA ALA A 102 6.65 -1.87 4.93
C ALA A 102 7.30 -1.91 3.56
N LEU A 103 8.47 -1.31 3.46
CA LEU A 103 9.27 -1.31 2.24
C LEU A 103 10.62 -1.94 2.58
N ARG A 104 10.97 -3.04 1.89
CA ARG A 104 12.22 -3.75 2.09
C ARG A 104 13.02 -3.72 0.81
N MET A 105 14.28 -3.33 0.93
CA MET A 105 15.22 -3.33 -0.19
C MET A 105 16.32 -4.34 0.07
N SER A 106 16.66 -5.13 -0.94
CA SER A 106 17.71 -6.14 -0.90
C SER A 106 18.48 -6.15 -2.23
N GLY A 107 19.57 -6.89 -2.27
CA GLY A 107 20.43 -7.00 -3.46
C GLY A 107 21.76 -6.26 -3.28
N PRO A 108 22.71 -6.45 -4.23
CA PRO A 108 24.08 -5.94 -4.08
C PRO A 108 24.17 -4.41 -4.02
N LEU A 109 23.24 -3.67 -4.61
CA LEU A 109 23.22 -2.20 -4.60
C LEU A 109 22.18 -1.60 -3.65
N SER A 110 21.56 -2.42 -2.80
CA SER A 110 20.50 -1.94 -1.89
C SER A 110 21.01 -0.91 -0.87
N GLY A 111 22.24 -1.06 -0.38
CA GLY A 111 22.81 -0.11 0.56
C GLY A 111 23.01 1.28 -0.05
N VAL A 112 23.56 1.32 -1.26
CA VAL A 112 23.76 2.57 -1.99
C VAL A 112 22.43 3.22 -2.34
N MET A 113 21.49 2.44 -2.87
CA MET A 113 20.18 2.94 -3.26
C MET A 113 19.40 3.44 -2.04
N GLY A 114 19.46 2.72 -0.93
CA GLY A 114 18.83 3.16 0.32
C GLY A 114 19.40 4.46 0.85
N LEU A 115 20.70 4.69 0.70
CA LEU A 115 21.33 5.94 1.07
C LEU A 115 20.87 7.11 0.19
N LEU A 116 20.76 6.88 -1.13
CA LEU A 116 20.36 7.92 -2.07
C LEU A 116 18.86 8.18 -2.07
N MET A 117 18.04 7.15 -1.94
CA MET A 117 16.58 7.21 -2.14
C MET A 117 15.77 7.00 -0.86
N GLY A 118 16.43 6.76 0.27
CA GLY A 118 15.73 6.42 1.51
C GLY A 118 14.76 7.51 2.00
N GLY A 119 15.11 8.78 1.82
CA GLY A 119 14.22 9.89 2.18
C GLY A 119 12.95 9.92 1.35
N ILE A 120 13.06 9.66 0.03
CA ILE A 120 11.92 9.58 -0.86
C ILE A 120 11.06 8.37 -0.52
N ALA A 121 11.68 7.22 -0.28
CA ALA A 121 10.97 5.98 0.06
C ALA A 121 10.13 6.15 1.33
N ARG A 122 10.71 6.73 2.38
CA ARG A 122 9.99 7.01 3.63
C ARG A 122 8.82 7.96 3.42
N ARG A 123 9.06 9.02 2.67
CA ARG A 123 8.04 10.02 2.38
C ARG A 123 6.87 9.40 1.62
N TYR A 124 7.17 8.60 0.59
CA TYR A 124 6.12 7.97 -0.21
C TYR A 124 5.35 6.92 0.60
N ALA A 125 6.02 6.13 1.43
CA ALA A 125 5.34 5.18 2.31
C ALA A 125 4.39 5.90 3.28
N ALA A 126 4.81 7.02 3.86
CA ALA A 126 3.95 7.80 4.73
C ALA A 126 2.75 8.41 3.98
N MET A 127 2.96 8.88 2.76
CA MET A 127 1.89 9.41 1.91
C MET A 127 0.88 8.34 1.53
N GLU A 128 1.33 7.15 1.15
CA GLU A 128 0.46 6.01 0.86
C GLU A 128 -0.36 5.61 2.08
N LEU A 129 0.29 5.50 3.23
CA LEU A 129 -0.39 5.14 4.47
C LEU A 129 -1.51 6.12 4.79
N GLU A 130 -1.23 7.42 4.70
CA GLU A 130 -2.24 8.45 4.94
C GLU A 130 -3.37 8.40 3.90
N GLY A 131 -3.03 8.09 2.65
CA GLY A 131 -4.01 7.92 1.58
C GLY A 131 -4.96 6.74 1.86
N PHE A 132 -4.43 5.60 2.25
CA PHE A 132 -5.25 4.44 2.62
C PHE A 132 -6.09 4.71 3.85
N ARG A 133 -5.50 5.30 4.90
CA ARG A 133 -6.21 5.64 6.12
C ARG A 133 -7.37 6.58 5.84
N SER A 134 -7.11 7.65 5.12
CA SER A 134 -8.13 8.65 4.80
C SER A 134 -9.25 8.08 3.94
N ALA A 135 -8.92 7.29 2.91
CA ALA A 135 -9.90 6.66 2.05
C ALA A 135 -10.73 5.61 2.82
N ALA A 136 -10.09 4.85 3.70
CA ALA A 136 -10.76 3.85 4.52
C ALA A 136 -11.75 4.51 5.49
N ASP A 137 -11.34 5.60 6.15
CA ASP A 137 -12.21 6.33 7.06
C ASP A 137 -13.40 6.97 6.33
N ALA A 138 -13.18 7.49 5.12
CA ALA A 138 -14.25 8.06 4.29
C ALA A 138 -15.26 7.00 3.82
N ALA A 139 -14.82 5.75 3.60
CA ALA A 139 -15.66 4.64 3.18
C ALA A 139 -16.29 3.88 4.35
N ALA A 140 -15.83 4.11 5.59
CA ALA A 140 -16.40 3.47 6.77
C ALA A 140 -17.86 3.89 6.97
N PRO A 141 -18.77 2.96 7.35
CA PRO A 141 -20.14 3.35 7.66
C PRO A 141 -20.12 4.32 8.84
N PRO A 142 -21.05 5.31 8.86
CA PRO A 142 -21.15 6.23 9.99
C PRO A 142 -21.41 5.44 11.28
N ALA A 143 -20.87 5.93 12.40
CA ALA A 143 -21.14 5.34 13.69
C ALA A 143 -22.66 5.25 13.89
N PRO A 144 -23.16 4.14 14.47
CA PRO A 144 -24.59 4.03 14.74
C PRO A 144 -25.02 5.20 15.62
N SER A 145 -26.11 5.86 15.23
CA SER A 145 -26.70 6.95 16.03
C SER A 145 -27.04 6.40 17.41
N ALA A 146 -26.69 7.14 18.45
CA ALA A 146 -27.13 6.78 19.79
C ALA A 146 -28.66 6.62 19.79
N PRO A 147 -29.21 5.57 20.42
CA PRO A 147 -30.67 5.43 20.51
C PRO A 147 -31.24 6.67 21.21
N PRO A 148 -32.40 7.17 20.74
CA PRO A 148 -32.99 8.32 21.40
C PRO A 148 -33.22 7.99 22.87
N ALA A 149 -32.88 8.94 23.75
CA ALA A 149 -33.16 8.82 25.16
C ALA A 149 -34.70 8.73 25.33
N GLY A 150 -35.15 7.52 25.63
CA GLY A 150 -36.55 7.25 25.83
C GLY A 150 -36.95 7.33 27.29
#